data_b33aa2d988d33cb83514000f4f3d5c50
#
_entry.id   b33aa2d988d33cb83514000f4f3d5c50
#
_cell.length_a   1.000
_cell.length_b   1.000
_cell.length_c   1.000
_cell.angle_alpha   90.00
_cell.angle_beta   90.00
_cell.angle_gamma   90.00
#
_symmetry.space_group_name_H-M   'P 1'
#
loop_
_entity.id
_entity.type
_entity.pdbx_description
1 polymer ?
#
loop_
_entity_poly.entity_id
_entity_poly.type
_entity_poly.pdbx_seq_one_letter_code
_entity_poly.pdbx_strand_id
1 'polypeptide(L)'
;MPVTVIAEFHPAPGKLDEVVAALKEALPETRAYDGCLGLQSWLDEERSTIVLTEQWVSFDHYDRYLAWRVETGILGEVAALLEGGAAGFVARRCVAAGV
;
A
#
# COMPACT_ATOMS: atom_id res chain seq x y z
N MET A 1 -8.37 18.86 5.21
CA MET A 1 -7.03 18.75 4.60
C MET A 1 -6.76 17.33 4.19
N PRO A 2 -6.31 17.10 2.95
CA PRO A 2 -5.90 15.76 2.55
C PRO A 2 -4.75 15.25 3.40
N VAL A 3 -4.67 13.94 3.50
CA VAL A 3 -3.62 13.24 4.25
C VAL A 3 -2.83 12.35 3.31
N THR A 4 -1.64 11.94 3.75
CA THR A 4 -0.76 11.07 2.98
C THR A 4 -0.52 9.78 3.74
N VAL A 5 -0.57 8.67 3.02
CA VAL A 5 -0.16 7.37 3.56
C VAL A 5 1.04 6.91 2.73
N ILE A 6 2.08 6.47 3.43
CA ILE A 6 3.25 5.86 2.80
C ILE A 6 3.23 4.39 3.18
N ALA A 7 2.98 3.53 2.19
CA ALA A 7 2.93 2.10 2.39
C ALA A 7 4.17 1.45 1.80
N GLU A 8 4.76 0.51 2.54
CA GLU A 8 5.92 -0.24 2.07
C GLU A 8 5.61 -1.73 2.09
N PHE A 9 6.03 -2.40 1.03
CA PHE A 9 5.91 -3.86 0.91
C PHE A 9 7.31 -4.43 0.77
N HIS A 10 7.69 -5.32 1.68
CA HIS A 10 9.00 -5.96 1.71
C HIS A 10 8.86 -7.41 1.22
N PRO A 11 9.07 -7.67 -0.09
CA PRO A 11 8.91 -9.02 -0.61
C PRO A 11 9.88 -10.01 0.04
N ALA A 12 9.42 -11.23 0.23
CA ALA A 12 10.30 -12.33 0.60
C ALA A 12 11.33 -12.56 -0.53
N PRO A 13 12.49 -13.17 -0.24
CA PRO A 13 13.49 -13.44 -1.27
C PRO A 13 12.90 -14.14 -2.49
N GLY A 14 13.14 -13.56 -3.69
CA GLY A 14 12.65 -14.10 -4.94
C GLY A 14 11.19 -13.81 -5.27
N LYS A 15 10.49 -13.01 -4.45
CA LYS A 15 9.05 -12.74 -4.63
C LYS A 15 8.72 -11.36 -5.16
N LEU A 16 9.73 -10.54 -5.45
CA LEU A 16 9.49 -9.15 -5.91
C LEU A 16 8.56 -9.10 -7.12
N ASP A 17 8.79 -9.91 -8.13
CA ASP A 17 7.98 -9.89 -9.35
C ASP A 17 6.52 -10.27 -9.07
N GLU A 18 6.31 -11.22 -8.16
CA GLU A 18 4.95 -11.63 -7.78
C GLU A 18 4.22 -10.52 -7.02
N VAL A 19 4.93 -9.80 -6.14
CA VAL A 19 4.35 -8.66 -5.43
C VAL A 19 3.98 -7.56 -6.42
N VAL A 20 4.88 -7.25 -7.36
CA VAL A 20 4.61 -6.24 -8.40
C VAL A 20 3.38 -6.63 -9.22
N ALA A 21 3.27 -7.90 -9.62
CA ALA A 21 2.12 -8.37 -10.39
C ALA A 21 0.82 -8.25 -9.59
N ALA A 22 0.84 -8.61 -8.30
CA ALA A 22 -0.34 -8.52 -7.44
C ALA A 22 -0.79 -7.06 -7.29
N LEU A 23 0.15 -6.14 -7.08
CA LEU A 23 -0.16 -4.72 -6.95
C LEU A 23 -0.68 -4.14 -8.26
N LYS A 24 -0.11 -4.55 -9.40
CA LYS A 24 -0.58 -4.11 -10.71
C LYS A 24 -2.06 -4.42 -10.92
N GLU A 25 -2.52 -5.56 -10.45
CA GLU A 25 -3.93 -5.92 -10.50
C GLU A 25 -4.78 -5.18 -9.48
N ALA A 26 -4.26 -4.96 -8.28
CA ALA A 26 -5.03 -4.39 -7.17
C ALA A 26 -5.15 -2.86 -7.22
N LEU A 27 -4.11 -2.15 -7.64
CA LEU A 27 -4.06 -0.69 -7.51
C LEU A 27 -5.10 0.08 -8.31
N PRO A 28 -5.60 -0.37 -9.47
CA PRO A 28 -6.71 0.32 -10.12
C PRO A 28 -7.94 0.46 -9.23
N GLU A 29 -8.28 -0.58 -8.46
CA GLU A 29 -9.37 -0.52 -7.49
C GLU A 29 -9.08 0.41 -6.33
N THR A 30 -7.83 0.46 -5.88
CA THR A 30 -7.40 1.39 -4.84
C THR A 30 -7.61 2.83 -5.30
N ARG A 31 -7.16 3.15 -6.52
CA ARG A 31 -7.28 4.50 -7.08
C ARG A 31 -8.74 4.92 -7.27
N ALA A 32 -9.62 3.97 -7.50
CA ALA A 32 -11.06 4.22 -7.67
C ALA A 32 -11.84 4.21 -6.35
N TYR A 33 -11.20 3.83 -5.24
CA TYR A 33 -11.89 3.73 -3.97
C TYR A 33 -12.26 5.11 -3.43
N ASP A 34 -13.41 5.18 -2.76
CA ASP A 34 -13.91 6.42 -2.18
C ASP A 34 -12.89 7.05 -1.24
N GLY A 35 -12.54 8.29 -1.51
CA GLY A 35 -11.59 9.05 -0.73
C GLY A 35 -10.14 8.97 -1.20
N CYS A 36 -9.82 8.11 -2.15
CA CYS A 36 -8.48 8.09 -2.74
C CYS A 36 -8.34 9.23 -3.74
N LEU A 37 -7.41 10.16 -3.46
CA LEU A 37 -7.14 11.31 -4.32
C LEU A 37 -6.03 11.03 -5.33
N GLY A 38 -5.22 10.02 -5.09
CA GLY A 38 -4.14 9.63 -5.98
C GLY A 38 -3.22 8.65 -5.31
N LEU A 39 -2.48 7.90 -6.13
CA LEU A 39 -1.53 6.92 -5.64
C LEU A 39 -0.43 6.75 -6.68
N GLN A 40 0.80 6.71 -6.21
CA GLN A 40 1.97 6.44 -7.03
C GLN A 40 2.76 5.29 -6.42
N SER A 41 3.38 4.49 -7.28
CA SER A 41 4.19 3.36 -6.84
C SER A 41 5.65 3.58 -7.23
N TRP A 42 6.54 3.13 -6.36
CA TRP A 42 7.98 3.31 -6.51
C TRP A 42 8.68 2.01 -6.15
N LEU A 43 9.81 1.74 -6.78
CA LEU A 43 10.68 0.63 -6.44
C LEU A 43 11.97 1.17 -5.81
N ASP A 44 12.22 0.80 -4.56
CA ASP A 44 13.53 1.00 -3.93
C ASP A 44 14.39 -0.21 -4.31
N GLU A 45 15.22 -0.04 -5.33
CA GLU A 45 16.02 -1.15 -5.87
C GLU A 45 17.06 -1.67 -4.88
N GLU A 46 17.64 -0.79 -4.08
CA GLU A 46 18.64 -1.19 -3.10
C GLU A 46 18.07 -2.14 -2.05
N ARG A 47 16.82 -1.91 -1.65
CA ARG A 47 16.15 -2.68 -0.60
C ARG A 47 15.14 -3.68 -1.13
N SER A 48 14.97 -3.75 -2.46
CA SER A 48 13.94 -4.58 -3.10
C SER A 48 12.57 -4.36 -2.45
N THR A 49 12.22 -3.10 -2.23
CA THR A 49 11.01 -2.70 -1.51
C THR A 49 10.11 -1.89 -2.43
N ILE A 50 8.82 -2.20 -2.43
CA ILE A 50 7.83 -1.41 -3.15
C ILE A 50 7.28 -0.36 -2.19
N VAL A 51 7.26 0.89 -2.63
CA VAL A 51 6.75 2.01 -1.83
C VAL A 51 5.56 2.62 -2.57
N LEU A 52 4.46 2.79 -1.86
CA LEU A 52 3.30 3.52 -2.37
C LEU A 52 3.19 4.84 -1.63
N THR A 53 2.99 5.93 -2.38
CA THR A 53 2.66 7.22 -1.82
C THR A 53 1.21 7.52 -2.21
N GLU A 54 0.35 7.67 -1.19
CA GLU A 54 -1.09 7.75 -1.39
C GLU A 54 -1.64 9.01 -0.76
N GLN A 55 -2.52 9.69 -1.48
CA GLN A 55 -3.25 10.84 -0.94
C GLN A 55 -4.71 10.44 -0.73
N TRP A 56 -5.22 10.75 0.45
CA TRP A 56 -6.58 10.42 0.85
C TRP A 56 -7.30 11.66 1.37
N VAL A 57 -8.61 11.70 1.21
CA VAL A 57 -9.43 12.78 1.75
C VAL A 57 -9.25 12.89 3.26
N SER A 58 -9.19 11.75 3.94
CA SER A 58 -8.99 11.67 5.40
C SER A 58 -8.46 10.29 5.77
N PHE A 59 -7.97 10.17 7.00
CA PHE A 59 -7.59 8.85 7.52
C PHE A 59 -8.80 7.92 7.69
N ASP A 60 -9.99 8.46 7.94
CA ASP A 60 -11.19 7.64 8.02
C ASP A 60 -11.48 6.95 6.68
N HIS A 61 -11.28 7.64 5.57
CA HIS A 61 -11.42 7.04 4.24
C HIS A 61 -10.39 5.93 4.03
N TYR A 62 -9.15 6.18 4.42
CA TYR A 62 -8.10 5.17 4.33
C TYR A 62 -8.40 3.95 5.20
N ASP A 63 -8.86 4.17 6.43
CA ASP A 63 -9.19 3.08 7.35
C ASP A 63 -10.31 2.20 6.79
N ARG A 64 -11.33 2.80 6.17
CA ARG A 64 -12.41 2.04 5.53
C ARG A 64 -11.90 1.24 4.34
N TYR A 65 -11.02 1.84 3.54
CA TYR A 65 -10.36 1.16 2.45
C TYR A 65 -9.58 -0.06 2.94
N LEU A 66 -8.74 0.14 3.96
CA LEU A 66 -7.90 -0.93 4.48
C LEU A 66 -8.73 -2.08 5.05
N ALA A 67 -9.81 -1.76 5.79
CA ALA A 67 -10.74 -2.76 6.30
C ALA A 67 -11.37 -3.56 5.16
N TRP A 68 -11.74 -2.89 4.07
CA TRP A 68 -12.27 -3.57 2.88
C TRP A 68 -11.25 -4.52 2.26
N ARG A 69 -9.98 -4.11 2.16
CA ARG A 69 -8.92 -4.98 1.64
C ARG A 69 -8.70 -6.21 2.53
N VAL A 70 -8.75 -6.04 3.84
CA VAL A 70 -8.66 -7.17 4.77
C VAL A 70 -9.85 -8.12 4.56
N GLU A 71 -11.05 -7.57 4.46
CA GLU A 71 -12.27 -8.34 4.30
C GLU A 71 -12.29 -9.13 2.99
N THR A 72 -11.81 -8.55 1.89
CA THR A 72 -11.77 -9.22 0.59
C THR A 72 -10.64 -10.23 0.46
N GLY A 73 -9.70 -10.27 1.42
CA GLY A 73 -8.59 -11.21 1.43
C GLY A 73 -7.37 -10.80 0.62
N ILE A 74 -7.45 -9.70 -0.13
CA ILE A 74 -6.34 -9.24 -0.99
C ILE A 74 -5.09 -8.93 -0.17
N LEU A 75 -5.26 -8.28 0.99
CA LEU A 75 -4.13 -7.93 1.84
C LEU A 75 -3.42 -9.19 2.37
N GLY A 76 -4.21 -10.21 2.73
CA GLY A 76 -3.65 -11.49 3.16
C GLY A 76 -2.91 -12.22 2.03
N GLU A 77 -3.43 -12.15 0.80
CA GLU A 77 -2.77 -12.75 -0.37
C GLU A 77 -1.41 -12.09 -0.63
N VAL A 78 -1.37 -10.76 -0.57
CA VAL A 78 -0.10 -10.03 -0.74
C VAL A 78 0.84 -10.33 0.42
N ALA A 79 0.34 -10.37 1.66
CA ALA A 79 1.16 -10.66 2.84
C ALA A 79 1.86 -12.03 2.74
N ALA A 80 1.24 -13.00 2.08
CA ALA A 80 1.85 -14.32 1.88
C ALA A 80 3.12 -14.26 1.03
N LEU A 81 3.31 -13.19 0.26
CA LEU A 81 4.50 -12.97 -0.58
C LEU A 81 5.56 -12.11 0.10
N LEU A 82 5.28 -11.64 1.31
CA LEU A 82 6.15 -10.69 2.01
C LEU A 82 7.03 -11.39 3.04
N GLU A 83 8.20 -10.80 3.31
CA GLU A 83 9.11 -11.28 4.34
C GLU A 83 8.44 -11.10 5.71
N GLY A 84 8.34 -12.20 6.45
CA GLY A 84 7.66 -12.18 7.75
C GLY A 84 6.14 -12.09 7.66
N GLY A 85 5.55 -12.31 6.47
CA GLY A 85 4.11 -12.24 6.28
C GLY A 85 3.59 -10.80 6.45
N ALA A 86 2.57 -10.62 7.29
CA ALA A 86 1.98 -9.29 7.51
C ALA A 86 2.99 -8.26 8.03
N ALA A 87 4.05 -8.69 8.71
CA ALA A 87 5.10 -7.79 9.17
C ALA A 87 5.88 -7.13 8.02
N GLY A 88 5.81 -7.69 6.83
CA GLY A 88 6.42 -7.13 5.63
C GLY A 88 5.64 -5.98 5.00
N PHE A 89 4.46 -5.66 5.53
CA PHE A 89 3.67 -4.50 5.12
C PHE A 89 3.72 -3.45 6.24
N VAL A 90 4.17 -2.25 5.90
CA VAL A 90 4.26 -1.14 6.85
C VAL A 90 3.55 0.07 6.24
N ALA A 91 2.67 0.69 6.98
CA ALA A 91 2.00 1.91 6.53
C ALA A 91 2.22 3.03 7.54
N ARG A 92 2.64 4.18 7.04
CA ARG A 92 2.82 5.38 7.84
C ARG A 92 1.79 6.42 7.46
N ARG A 93 1.18 7.03 8.46
CA ARG A 93 0.20 8.10 8.29
C ARG A 93 0.91 9.43 8.45
N CYS A 94 0.77 10.28 7.45
CA CYS A 94 1.48 11.56 7.42
C CYS A 94 0.51 12.69 7.13
N VAL A 95 0.78 13.82 7.74
CA VAL A 95 0.10 15.09 7.43
C VAL A 95 1.14 16.09 6.98
N ALA A 96 0.70 17.16 6.33
CA ALA A 96 1.62 18.20 5.88
C ALA A 96 2.42 18.74 7.08
N ALA A 97 3.74 18.87 6.90
CA ALA A 97 4.61 19.37 7.97
C ALA A 97 4.58 20.91 8.09
N GLY A 98 4.04 21.60 7.11
CA GLY A 98 3.96 23.07 7.15
C GLY A 98 5.25 23.79 6.80
N VAL A 99 6.17 23.09 6.18
CA VAL A 99 7.46 23.69 5.77
C VAL A 99 7.57 23.75 4.26
#